data_d936aed135593e7b7bdcf525b2bb8c03
#
_entry.id   d936aed135593e7b7bdcf525b2bb8c03
#
_cell.length_a   1.000
_cell.length_b   1.000
_cell.length_c   1.000
_cell.angle_alpha   90.00
_cell.angle_beta   90.00
_cell.angle_gamma   90.00
#
_symmetry.space_group_name_H-M   'P 1'
#
loop_
_entity.id
_entity.type
_entity.pdbx_description
1 polymer ?
#
loop_
_entity_poly.entity_id
_entity_poly.type
_entity_poly.pdbx_seq_one_letter_code
_entity_poly.pdbx_strand_id
1 'polypeptide(L)'
;GCHINNGRSVPPDGLVNASGPTLLVSLGLDDSGAMIPHPEIGLQLQDQGNFKEGSLTVTWEEIPGTMDDGTSFSLRKPIIQVDSLDLDTVFTSLRIAPPVFGGGLLEIIPASDIALGADPNDLDADGISGRVAELDHSGEQIGRFGWKAQEPTILSFTENAFTEDLSLDYQLAAELF
;
A
#
# COMPACT_ATOMS: atom_id res chain seq x y z
N GLY A 1 7.39 -5.51 12.26
CA GLY A 1 6.42 -4.46 11.94
C GLY A 1 6.69 -3.79 10.60
N CYS A 2 5.66 -3.33 9.93
CA CYS A 2 5.76 -2.77 8.59
C CYS A 2 6.50 -1.41 8.54
N HIS A 3 6.30 -0.54 9.54
CA HIS A 3 6.89 0.80 9.62
C HIS A 3 8.24 0.84 10.33
N ILE A 4 9.11 -0.14 10.12
CA ILE A 4 10.44 -0.18 10.74
C ILE A 4 11.31 0.99 10.26
N ASN A 5 12.26 1.40 11.08
CA ASN A 5 13.15 2.53 10.80
C ASN A 5 12.41 3.82 10.38
N ASN A 6 11.24 4.08 10.99
CA ASN A 6 10.35 5.19 10.63
C ASN A 6 9.93 5.17 9.14
N GLY A 7 9.61 3.99 8.60
CA GLY A 7 9.22 3.82 7.21
C GLY A 7 10.38 3.96 6.21
N ARG A 8 11.60 3.70 6.66
CA ARG A 8 12.81 3.72 5.81
C ARG A 8 13.41 2.33 5.70
N SER A 9 12.58 1.33 5.52
CA SER A 9 13.03 -0.03 5.28
C SER A 9 13.86 -0.11 4.01
N VAL A 10 14.94 -0.88 4.07
CA VAL A 10 15.71 -1.20 2.87
C VAL A 10 15.01 -2.33 2.15
N PRO A 11 14.84 -2.27 0.82
CA PRO A 11 14.32 -3.40 0.06
C PRO A 11 15.12 -4.67 0.37
N PRO A 12 14.46 -5.81 0.61
CA PRO A 12 15.14 -7.07 0.88
C PRO A 12 15.94 -7.51 -0.35
N ASP A 13 17.04 -8.20 -0.13
CA ASP A 13 17.84 -8.79 -1.22
C ASP A 13 18.06 -10.28 -0.90
N GLY A 14 17.18 -11.12 -1.43
CA GLY A 14 17.21 -12.57 -1.26
C GLY A 14 16.91 -13.08 0.16
N LEU A 15 16.54 -12.21 1.09
CA LEU A 15 16.19 -12.60 2.46
C LEU A 15 14.74 -13.10 2.51
N VAL A 16 14.56 -14.25 3.13
CA VAL A 16 13.21 -14.81 3.43
C VAL A 16 12.61 -14.03 4.60
N ASN A 17 11.35 -13.60 4.45
CA ASN A 17 10.59 -12.88 5.48
C ASN A 17 11.34 -11.66 6.04
N ALA A 18 11.91 -10.85 5.16
CA ALA A 18 12.59 -9.63 5.56
C ALA A 18 11.61 -8.65 6.20
N SER A 19 12.00 -8.06 7.33
CA SER A 19 11.19 -7.05 8.00
C SER A 19 11.04 -5.79 7.16
N GLY A 20 9.82 -5.30 7.02
CA GLY A 20 9.47 -4.03 6.36
C GLY A 20 8.68 -4.15 5.07
N PRO A 21 9.00 -5.03 4.12
CA PRO A 21 8.12 -5.28 2.99
C PRO A 21 6.82 -5.96 3.41
N THR A 22 5.75 -5.58 2.75
CA THR A 22 4.42 -6.15 2.90
C THR A 22 3.95 -6.61 1.53
N LEU A 23 3.43 -7.83 1.42
CA LEU A 23 2.83 -8.35 0.20
C LEU A 23 1.32 -8.28 0.31
N LEU A 24 0.70 -7.43 -0.49
CA LEU A 24 -0.74 -7.45 -0.68
C LEU A 24 -1.12 -8.53 -1.69
N VAL A 25 -2.23 -9.19 -1.41
CA VAL A 25 -2.77 -10.30 -2.21
C VAL A 25 -4.24 -10.02 -2.50
N SER A 26 -4.70 -10.28 -3.72
CA SER A 26 -6.10 -10.11 -4.11
C SER A 26 -6.47 -11.09 -5.22
N LEU A 27 -7.71 -11.58 -5.23
CA LEU A 27 -8.26 -12.36 -6.33
C LEU A 27 -8.71 -11.49 -7.53
N GLY A 28 -8.70 -10.17 -7.37
CA GLY A 28 -9.15 -9.22 -8.37
C GLY A 28 -9.85 -8.02 -7.73
N LEU A 29 -10.68 -7.35 -8.52
CA LEU A 29 -11.54 -6.26 -8.06
C LEU A 29 -13.01 -6.67 -8.22
N ASP A 30 -13.83 -6.27 -7.29
CA ASP A 30 -15.29 -6.37 -7.42
C ASP A 30 -15.89 -5.25 -8.30
N ASP A 31 -17.21 -5.24 -8.46
CA ASP A 31 -17.91 -4.26 -9.29
C ASP A 31 -17.78 -2.81 -8.77
N SER A 32 -17.42 -2.62 -7.50
CA SER A 32 -17.15 -1.31 -6.90
C SER A 32 -15.70 -0.85 -7.07
N GLY A 33 -14.82 -1.74 -7.53
CA GLY A 33 -13.38 -1.52 -7.63
C GLY A 33 -12.61 -1.82 -6.34
N ALA A 34 -13.26 -2.43 -5.35
CA ALA A 34 -12.60 -2.89 -4.14
C ALA A 34 -11.86 -4.23 -4.38
N MET A 35 -10.75 -4.44 -3.68
CA MET A 35 -9.99 -5.69 -3.79
C MET A 35 -10.77 -6.86 -3.18
N ILE A 36 -10.83 -7.98 -3.91
CA ILE A 36 -11.42 -9.22 -3.42
C ILE A 36 -10.36 -9.97 -2.62
N PRO A 37 -10.57 -10.20 -1.31
CA PRO A 37 -9.59 -10.88 -0.47
C PRO A 37 -9.41 -12.35 -0.85
N HIS A 38 -8.19 -12.85 -0.67
CA HIS A 38 -7.94 -14.28 -0.76
C HIS A 38 -8.58 -15.02 0.42
N PRO A 39 -9.25 -16.17 0.21
CA PRO A 39 -10.04 -16.82 1.27
C PRO A 39 -9.24 -17.30 2.48
N GLU A 40 -7.95 -17.57 2.32
CA GLU A 40 -7.07 -18.05 3.39
C GLU A 40 -6.11 -16.98 3.91
N ILE A 41 -5.72 -16.00 3.07
CA ILE A 41 -4.70 -14.99 3.38
C ILE A 41 -5.32 -13.61 3.64
N GLY A 42 -6.56 -13.39 3.19
CA GLY A 42 -7.13 -12.06 3.22
C GLY A 42 -6.52 -11.13 2.15
N LEU A 43 -6.27 -9.88 2.49
CA LEU A 43 -5.69 -8.87 1.60
C LEU A 43 -4.17 -8.71 1.78
N GLN A 44 -3.57 -9.31 2.81
CA GLN A 44 -2.16 -9.16 3.12
C GLN A 44 -1.56 -10.45 3.66
N LEU A 45 -0.47 -10.91 3.05
CA LEU A 45 0.27 -12.08 3.52
C LEU A 45 0.93 -11.82 4.88
N GLN A 46 0.65 -12.67 5.86
CA GLN A 46 1.32 -12.67 7.16
C GLN A 46 2.53 -13.61 7.11
N ASP A 47 3.69 -13.07 6.80
CA ASP A 47 4.94 -13.82 6.66
C ASP A 47 5.78 -13.86 7.95
N GLN A 48 5.32 -13.19 9.00
CA GLN A 48 6.02 -13.06 10.28
C GLN A 48 5.11 -13.40 11.47
N GLY A 49 5.72 -13.68 12.61
CA GLY A 49 4.99 -13.98 13.84
C GLY A 49 4.68 -15.47 14.05
N ASN A 50 3.73 -15.75 14.94
CA ASN A 50 3.39 -17.12 15.35
C ASN A 50 2.37 -17.80 14.43
N PHE A 51 1.63 -17.02 13.65
CA PHE A 51 0.60 -17.47 12.71
C PHE A 51 1.01 -17.08 11.29
N LYS A 52 2.06 -17.74 10.78
CA LYS A 52 2.52 -17.50 9.41
C LYS A 52 1.61 -18.17 8.41
N GLU A 53 1.24 -17.45 7.37
CA GLU A 53 0.47 -17.93 6.23
C GLU A 53 1.37 -18.40 5.09
N GLY A 54 2.64 -17.99 5.10
CA GLY A 54 3.65 -18.37 4.12
C GLY A 54 4.98 -17.69 4.35
N SER A 55 5.95 -18.00 3.50
CA SER A 55 7.27 -17.38 3.50
C SER A 55 7.46 -16.56 2.24
N LEU A 56 7.69 -15.26 2.41
CA LEU A 56 7.95 -14.32 1.34
C LEU A 56 9.46 -14.22 1.07
N THR A 57 9.86 -14.44 -0.18
CA THR A 57 11.22 -14.17 -0.66
C THR A 57 11.16 -13.15 -1.79
N VAL A 58 12.00 -12.12 -1.73
CA VAL A 58 12.09 -11.10 -2.76
C VAL A 58 13.52 -11.04 -3.29
N THR A 59 13.67 -11.23 -4.59
CA THR A 59 14.92 -11.01 -5.32
C THR A 59 14.70 -9.91 -6.38
N TRP A 60 15.73 -9.47 -7.03
CA TRP A 60 15.66 -8.33 -7.95
C TRP A 60 16.24 -8.67 -9.31
N GLU A 61 15.51 -8.26 -10.34
CA GLU A 61 16.00 -8.22 -11.72
C GLU A 61 16.40 -6.79 -12.05
N GLU A 62 17.64 -6.60 -12.52
CA GLU A 62 18.12 -5.29 -12.95
C GLU A 62 17.67 -5.02 -14.39
N ILE A 63 17.06 -3.87 -14.61
CA ILE A 63 16.60 -3.39 -15.93
C ILE A 63 17.41 -2.15 -16.27
N PRO A 64 18.50 -2.29 -17.03
CA PRO A 64 19.31 -1.16 -17.45
C PRO A 64 18.58 -0.32 -18.51
N GLY A 65 18.83 0.98 -18.51
CA GLY A 65 18.32 1.91 -19.49
C GLY A 65 19.23 3.14 -19.65
N THR A 66 18.87 4.00 -20.57
CA THR A 66 19.57 5.26 -20.82
C THR A 66 18.55 6.36 -21.02
N MET A 67 18.74 7.49 -20.37
CA MET A 67 17.92 8.69 -20.54
C MET A 67 18.26 9.39 -21.87
N ASP A 68 17.43 10.31 -22.33
CA ASP A 68 17.61 11.05 -23.59
C ASP A 68 18.91 11.88 -23.61
N ASP A 69 19.41 12.30 -22.44
CA ASP A 69 20.68 13.00 -22.28
C ASP A 69 21.92 12.10 -22.29
N GLY A 70 21.72 10.76 -22.46
CA GLY A 70 22.78 9.75 -22.43
C GLY A 70 23.15 9.23 -21.05
N THR A 71 22.51 9.68 -19.97
CA THR A 71 22.73 9.18 -18.62
C THR A 71 22.23 7.76 -18.46
N SER A 72 23.09 6.83 -18.04
CA SER A 72 22.69 5.45 -17.79
C SER A 72 21.99 5.33 -16.43
N PHE A 73 20.98 4.48 -16.36
CA PHE A 73 20.29 4.10 -15.11
C PHE A 73 20.04 2.60 -15.07
N SER A 74 19.78 2.06 -13.89
CA SER A 74 19.25 0.71 -13.70
C SER A 74 18.06 0.77 -12.77
N LEU A 75 16.93 0.20 -13.20
CA LEU A 75 15.75 -0.01 -12.39
C LEU A 75 15.78 -1.41 -11.81
N ARG A 76 15.09 -1.62 -10.70
CA ARG A 76 14.95 -2.92 -10.06
C ARG A 76 13.51 -3.39 -10.13
N LYS A 77 13.29 -4.55 -10.76
CA LYS A 77 12.00 -5.23 -10.77
C LYS A 77 12.00 -6.31 -9.67
N PRO A 78 11.04 -6.30 -8.73
CA PRO A 78 10.96 -7.35 -7.74
C PRO A 78 10.52 -8.66 -8.38
N ILE A 79 11.21 -9.75 -8.02
CA ILE A 79 10.81 -11.12 -8.28
C ILE A 79 10.35 -11.71 -6.95
N ILE A 80 9.06 -11.99 -6.85
CA ILE A 80 8.39 -12.42 -5.63
C ILE A 80 8.22 -13.93 -5.69
N GLN A 81 8.51 -14.60 -4.58
CA GLN A 81 8.23 -16.02 -4.36
C GLN A 81 7.55 -16.18 -3.00
N VAL A 82 6.45 -16.93 -2.97
CA VAL A 82 5.71 -17.30 -1.75
C VAL A 82 5.50 -18.80 -1.79
N ASP A 83 5.89 -19.50 -0.72
CA ASP A 83 5.85 -20.96 -0.67
C ASP A 83 4.43 -21.55 -0.50
N SER A 84 3.48 -20.74 -0.04
CA SER A 84 2.10 -21.13 0.24
C SER A 84 1.09 -20.65 -0.80
N LEU A 85 1.52 -19.91 -1.85
CA LEU A 85 0.63 -19.21 -2.75
C LEU A 85 1.01 -19.43 -4.20
N ASP A 86 0.03 -19.81 -5.01
CA ASP A 86 0.18 -19.84 -6.46
C ASP A 86 -0.01 -18.42 -7.02
N LEU A 87 1.11 -17.77 -7.35
CA LEU A 87 1.12 -16.37 -7.81
C LEU A 87 0.45 -16.17 -9.18
N ASP A 88 0.21 -17.23 -9.95
CA ASP A 88 -0.50 -17.14 -11.24
C ASP A 88 -2.02 -17.00 -11.06
N THR A 89 -2.52 -17.28 -9.84
CA THR A 89 -3.96 -17.24 -9.53
C THR A 89 -4.40 -15.95 -8.81
N VAL A 90 -3.45 -15.10 -8.46
CA VAL A 90 -3.70 -13.89 -7.64
C VAL A 90 -2.99 -12.67 -8.21
N PHE A 91 -3.49 -11.50 -7.85
CA PHE A 91 -2.78 -10.24 -8.04
C PHE A 91 -1.99 -9.92 -6.78
N THR A 92 -0.75 -9.50 -6.94
CA THR A 92 0.14 -9.16 -5.84
C THR A 92 0.71 -7.76 -5.98
N SER A 93 0.98 -7.10 -4.84
CA SER A 93 1.67 -5.82 -4.79
C SER A 93 2.62 -5.79 -3.60
N LEU A 94 3.92 -5.78 -3.88
CA LEU A 94 4.94 -5.61 -2.85
C LEU A 94 5.05 -4.13 -2.49
N ARG A 95 4.97 -3.84 -1.19
CA ARG A 95 5.00 -2.47 -0.67
C ARG A 95 5.96 -2.35 0.51
N ILE A 96 6.52 -1.15 0.68
CA ILE A 96 7.26 -0.75 1.88
C ILE A 96 6.47 0.39 2.51
N ALA A 97 6.09 0.23 3.77
CA ALA A 97 5.29 1.21 4.48
C ALA A 97 6.04 2.54 4.63
N PRO A 98 5.40 3.69 4.33
CA PRO A 98 6.00 5.00 4.48
C PRO A 98 6.14 5.40 5.96
N PRO A 99 6.86 6.51 6.27
CA PRO A 99 6.89 7.09 7.61
C PRO A 99 5.49 7.41 8.13
N VAL A 100 5.28 7.21 9.44
CA VAL A 100 4.01 7.58 10.12
C VAL A 100 4.05 8.97 10.75
N PHE A 101 5.23 9.56 10.92
CA PHE A 101 5.35 10.91 11.48
C PHE A 101 4.80 11.96 10.50
N GLY A 102 4.22 13.02 11.06
CA GLY A 102 3.62 14.10 10.26
C GLY A 102 2.19 13.82 9.79
N GLY A 103 1.62 12.63 10.05
CA GLY A 103 0.26 12.27 9.64
C GLY A 103 -0.78 13.27 10.13
N GLY A 104 -0.68 13.77 11.38
CA GLY A 104 -1.59 14.79 11.91
C GLY A 104 -1.54 16.12 11.13
N LEU A 105 -0.37 16.47 10.56
CA LEU A 105 -0.27 17.67 9.72
C LEU A 105 -0.96 17.46 8.36
N LEU A 106 -0.96 16.25 7.83
CA LEU A 106 -1.70 15.91 6.61
C LEU A 106 -3.21 15.90 6.87
N GLU A 107 -3.64 15.45 8.05
CA GLU A 107 -5.06 15.36 8.40
C GLU A 107 -5.72 16.74 8.52
N ILE A 108 -5.01 17.76 9.00
CA ILE A 108 -5.55 19.12 9.15
C ILE A 108 -5.62 19.92 7.84
N ILE A 109 -5.07 19.43 6.73
CA ILE A 109 -5.19 20.10 5.43
C ILE A 109 -6.66 20.11 5.01
N PRO A 110 -7.28 21.26 4.69
CA PRO A 110 -8.66 21.31 4.25
C PRO A 110 -8.89 20.48 2.97
N ALA A 111 -10.02 19.80 2.87
CA ALA A 111 -10.40 19.05 1.67
C ALA A 111 -10.41 19.92 0.41
N SER A 112 -10.83 21.18 0.54
CA SER A 112 -10.80 22.18 -0.53
C SER A 112 -9.39 22.41 -1.09
N ASP A 113 -8.38 22.43 -0.23
CA ASP A 113 -7.00 22.69 -0.66
C ASP A 113 -6.43 21.47 -1.40
N ILE A 114 -6.81 20.26 -1.00
CA ILE A 114 -6.46 19.04 -1.73
C ILE A 114 -7.15 19.03 -3.10
N ALA A 115 -8.43 19.39 -3.15
CA ALA A 115 -9.20 19.45 -4.38
C ALA A 115 -8.67 20.49 -5.40
N LEU A 116 -8.08 21.58 -4.93
CA LEU A 116 -7.44 22.58 -5.79
C LEU A 116 -6.22 22.04 -6.55
N GLY A 117 -5.57 21.00 -6.04
CA GLY A 117 -4.46 20.32 -6.71
C GLY A 117 -4.89 19.25 -7.72
N ALA A 118 -6.19 19.02 -7.89
CA ALA A 118 -6.68 18.03 -8.84
C ALA A 118 -6.69 18.59 -10.26
N ASP A 119 -6.14 17.81 -11.20
CA ASP A 119 -6.24 18.06 -12.65
C ASP A 119 -6.56 16.76 -13.39
N PRO A 120 -7.81 16.26 -13.30
CA PRO A 120 -8.18 14.96 -13.88
C PRO A 120 -8.12 14.92 -15.41
N ASN A 121 -8.07 16.06 -16.05
CA ASN A 121 -8.07 16.21 -17.52
C ASN A 121 -6.73 16.67 -18.09
N ASP A 122 -5.69 16.79 -17.24
CA ASP A 122 -4.36 17.27 -17.66
C ASP A 122 -4.45 18.60 -18.43
N LEU A 123 -5.09 19.60 -17.82
CA LEU A 123 -5.37 20.90 -18.47
C LEU A 123 -4.10 21.73 -18.68
N ASP A 124 -3.08 21.52 -17.87
CA ASP A 124 -1.78 22.16 -18.01
C ASP A 124 -0.82 21.40 -18.95
N ALA A 125 -1.24 20.22 -19.44
CA ALA A 125 -0.53 19.37 -20.38
C ALA A 125 0.88 18.93 -19.91
N ASP A 126 1.03 18.68 -18.61
CA ASP A 126 2.27 18.16 -18.03
C ASP A 126 2.36 16.62 -18.07
N GLY A 127 1.29 15.95 -18.51
CA GLY A 127 1.17 14.48 -18.60
C GLY A 127 0.69 13.82 -17.33
N ILE A 128 0.25 14.58 -16.31
CA ILE A 128 -0.17 14.07 -15.02
C ILE A 128 -1.66 14.37 -14.77
N SER A 129 -2.50 13.35 -14.79
CA SER A 129 -3.93 13.47 -14.49
C SER A 129 -4.19 13.25 -12.99
N GLY A 130 -4.06 14.28 -12.17
CA GLY A 130 -4.28 14.25 -10.73
C GLY A 130 -5.77 14.11 -10.38
N ARG A 131 -6.13 13.13 -9.55
CA ARG A 131 -7.51 12.92 -9.08
C ARG A 131 -7.57 12.85 -7.56
N VAL A 132 -8.61 13.45 -6.99
CA VAL A 132 -8.95 13.26 -5.58
C VAL A 132 -9.52 11.87 -5.37
N ALA A 133 -9.09 11.19 -4.30
CA ALA A 133 -9.70 9.93 -3.89
C ALA A 133 -11.01 10.26 -3.14
N GLU A 134 -12.14 10.19 -3.82
CA GLU A 134 -13.46 10.35 -3.21
C GLU A 134 -13.88 9.02 -2.58
N LEU A 135 -14.16 9.04 -1.27
CA LEU A 135 -14.54 7.85 -0.51
C LEU A 135 -16.06 7.71 -0.39
N ASP A 136 -16.77 8.77 -0.68
CA ASP A 136 -18.22 8.82 -0.78
C ASP A 136 -18.64 9.52 -2.07
N HIS A 137 -19.87 9.30 -2.49
CA HIS A 137 -20.40 9.96 -3.69
C HIS A 137 -20.78 11.43 -3.46
N SER A 138 -20.63 11.96 -2.23
CA SER A 138 -20.93 13.35 -1.90
C SER A 138 -19.75 14.29 -2.16
N GLY A 139 -18.52 13.73 -2.25
CA GLY A 139 -17.29 14.51 -2.32
C GLY A 139 -16.90 15.16 -0.98
N GLU A 140 -17.61 14.86 0.10
CA GLU A 140 -17.32 15.39 1.43
C GLU A 140 -16.20 14.63 2.13
N GLN A 141 -16.10 13.31 1.87
CA GLN A 141 -15.03 12.48 2.38
C GLN A 141 -14.01 12.19 1.31
N ILE A 142 -12.83 12.77 1.47
CA ILE A 142 -11.68 12.49 0.62
C ILE A 142 -10.64 11.66 1.36
N GLY A 143 -10.09 10.69 0.66
CA GLY A 143 -9.01 9.87 1.16
C GLY A 143 -7.70 10.62 1.24
N ARG A 144 -6.92 10.32 2.28
CA ARG A 144 -5.63 10.97 2.58
C ARG A 144 -4.55 9.98 2.93
N PHE A 145 -4.93 8.88 3.58
CA PHE A 145 -4.02 7.88 4.13
C PHE A 145 -4.15 6.55 3.40
N GLY A 146 -3.10 5.74 3.53
CA GLY A 146 -2.95 4.52 2.75
C GLY A 146 -2.30 4.78 1.38
N TRP A 147 -1.89 3.71 0.72
CA TRP A 147 -1.16 3.77 -0.55
C TRP A 147 -1.94 4.41 -1.70
N LYS A 148 -3.25 4.34 -1.67
CA LYS A 148 -4.16 4.92 -2.67
C LYS A 148 -5.13 5.90 -2.03
N ALA A 149 -4.76 6.52 -0.91
CA ALA A 149 -5.60 7.45 -0.18
C ALA A 149 -7.01 6.85 0.09
N GLN A 150 -7.05 5.66 0.69
CA GLN A 150 -8.29 4.91 0.93
C GLN A 150 -8.96 5.30 2.24
N GLU A 151 -8.23 5.99 3.13
CA GLU A 151 -8.70 6.34 4.46
C GLU A 151 -8.76 7.86 4.65
N PRO A 152 -9.86 8.40 5.21
CA PRO A 152 -10.01 9.84 5.39
C PRO A 152 -9.23 10.38 6.60
N THR A 153 -9.03 9.56 7.65
CA THR A 153 -8.42 9.96 8.91
C THR A 153 -7.31 9.00 9.34
N ILE A 154 -6.43 9.47 10.24
CA ILE A 154 -5.43 8.59 10.89
C ILE A 154 -6.13 7.54 11.74
N LEU A 155 -7.24 7.89 12.39
CA LEU A 155 -7.99 6.97 13.22
C LEU A 155 -8.51 5.80 12.40
N SER A 156 -9.26 6.05 11.30
CA SER A 156 -9.78 4.98 10.44
C SER A 156 -8.66 4.13 9.84
N PHE A 157 -7.55 4.76 9.44
CA PHE A 157 -6.39 4.02 8.93
C PHE A 157 -5.75 3.11 10.00
N THR A 158 -5.71 3.59 11.27
CA THR A 158 -5.18 2.79 12.37
C THR A 158 -6.11 1.64 12.73
N GLU A 159 -7.42 1.86 12.77
CA GLU A 159 -8.43 0.83 13.00
C GLU A 159 -8.32 -0.29 11.94
N ASN A 160 -8.20 0.08 10.67
CA ASN A 160 -8.01 -0.89 9.59
C ASN A 160 -6.68 -1.67 9.73
N ALA A 161 -5.59 -1.02 10.12
CA ALA A 161 -4.33 -1.71 10.35
C ALA A 161 -4.42 -2.72 11.51
N PHE A 162 -5.19 -2.43 12.56
CA PHE A 162 -5.42 -3.38 13.65
C PHE A 162 -6.26 -4.59 13.21
N THR A 163 -7.26 -4.37 12.36
CA THR A 163 -8.12 -5.46 11.89
C THR A 163 -7.46 -6.29 10.80
N GLU A 164 -6.89 -5.65 9.78
CA GLU A 164 -6.32 -6.31 8.62
C GLU A 164 -4.90 -6.87 8.87
N ASP A 165 -4.04 -6.08 9.52
CA ASP A 165 -2.63 -6.46 9.70
C ASP A 165 -2.40 -7.27 10.98
N LEU A 166 -3.20 -7.07 12.02
CA LEU A 166 -3.04 -7.75 13.31
C LEU A 166 -4.14 -8.77 13.59
N SER A 167 -5.12 -8.91 12.69
CA SER A 167 -6.27 -9.82 12.83
C SER A 167 -7.01 -9.65 14.16
N LEU A 168 -7.07 -8.41 14.69
CA LEU A 168 -7.84 -8.10 15.88
C LEU A 168 -9.31 -7.93 15.50
N ASP A 169 -10.20 -8.42 16.38
CA ASP A 169 -11.64 -8.18 16.22
C ASP A 169 -11.91 -6.66 16.25
N TYR A 170 -12.72 -6.18 15.31
CA TYR A 170 -13.10 -4.77 15.19
C TYR A 170 -13.66 -4.19 16.50
N GLN A 171 -14.39 -4.99 17.29
CA GLN A 171 -14.91 -4.56 18.60
C GLN A 171 -13.79 -4.35 19.61
N LEU A 172 -12.75 -5.19 19.56
CA LEU A 172 -11.58 -5.07 20.44
C LEU A 172 -10.70 -3.87 20.04
N ALA A 173 -10.60 -3.60 18.73
CA ALA A 173 -9.86 -2.44 18.22
C ALA A 173 -10.54 -1.12 18.64
N ALA A 174 -11.88 -1.05 18.58
CA ALA A 174 -12.66 0.13 18.96
C ALA A 174 -12.62 0.42 20.49
N GLU A 175 -12.32 -0.58 21.34
CA GLU A 175 -12.15 -0.40 22.78
C GLU A 175 -10.77 0.15 23.17
N LEU A 176 -9.81 0.17 22.25
CA LEU A 176 -8.43 0.63 22.52
C LEU A 176 -8.24 2.12 22.27
N PHE A 177 -9.22 2.80 21.65
CA PHE A 177 -9.22 4.23 21.30
C PHE A 177 -10.45 4.95 21.86
#